data_430fa3994e92231b14f0f27fa910a097
#
_entry.id   430fa3994e92231b14f0f27fa910a097
#
_cell.length_a   1.000
_cell.length_b   1.000
_cell.length_c   1.000
_cell.angle_alpha   90.00
_cell.angle_beta   90.00
_cell.angle_gamma   90.00
#
_symmetry.space_group_name_H-M   'P 1'
#
loop_
_entity.id
_entity.type
_entity.pdbx_description
1 polymer ?
#
loop_
_entity_poly.entity_id
_entity_poly.type
_entity_poly.pdbx_seq_one_letter_code
_entity_poly.pdbx_strand_id
1 'polypeptide(L)'
;MAQFTFDHIHLFSPDPEATAAYYERMFGAEIIRSLQQGKPRIDLKLGGANIFIMDVSQDAKAKVLPDHPHQGLDHFGLTVKEIDKVCAELKAKGAVITRGPETARPGVRIAFLLGPQGVSIE
;
A
#
# COMPACT_ATOMS: atom_id res chain seq x y z
N MET A 1 25.81 -19.45 7.39
CA MET A 1 24.76 -18.56 7.84
C MET A 1 23.61 -18.55 6.85
N ALA A 2 22.38 -18.62 7.33
CA ALA A 2 21.21 -18.55 6.47
C ALA A 2 21.13 -17.19 5.78
N GLN A 3 20.63 -17.18 4.55
CA GLN A 3 20.32 -15.94 3.85
C GLN A 3 18.82 -15.69 3.94
N PHE A 4 18.46 -14.40 4.01
CA PHE A 4 17.06 -13.99 4.06
C PHE A 4 16.75 -13.19 2.81
N THR A 5 15.59 -13.47 2.21
CA THR A 5 15.07 -12.69 1.10
C THR A 5 13.73 -12.12 1.49
N PHE A 6 13.43 -10.93 0.98
CA PHE A 6 12.14 -10.29 1.23
C PHE A 6 11.04 -11.08 0.50
N ASP A 7 9.96 -11.42 1.20
CA ASP A 7 8.87 -12.22 0.62
C ASP A 7 7.62 -11.37 0.37
N HIS A 8 7.06 -10.78 1.41
CA HIS A 8 5.80 -10.04 1.24
C HIS A 8 5.56 -9.02 2.33
N ILE A 9 4.60 -8.11 2.04
CA ILE A 9 3.93 -7.27 3.03
C ILE A 9 2.52 -7.83 3.19
N HIS A 10 1.98 -7.83 4.40
CA HIS A 10 0.63 -8.29 4.67
C HIS A 10 -0.23 -7.13 5.16
N LEU A 11 -1.30 -6.83 4.43
CA LEU A 11 -2.29 -5.82 4.80
C LEU A 11 -3.53 -6.50 5.36
N PHE A 12 -4.05 -5.98 6.44
CA PHE A 12 -5.34 -6.39 6.99
C PHE A 12 -6.40 -5.39 6.56
N SER A 13 -7.51 -5.87 6.04
CA SER A 13 -8.56 -5.00 5.51
C SER A 13 -9.95 -5.56 5.86
N PRO A 14 -10.89 -4.71 6.26
CA PRO A 14 -12.28 -5.13 6.41
C PRO A 14 -12.99 -5.31 5.05
N ASP A 15 -12.37 -4.84 3.97
CA ASP A 15 -12.90 -4.95 2.61
C ASP A 15 -11.76 -5.16 1.61
N PRO A 16 -11.27 -6.41 1.47
CA PRO A 16 -10.16 -6.71 0.56
C PRO A 16 -10.39 -6.31 -0.89
N GLU A 17 -11.61 -6.41 -1.40
CA GLU A 17 -11.92 -6.01 -2.79
C GLU A 17 -11.71 -4.51 -2.98
N ALA A 18 -12.18 -3.68 -2.06
CA ALA A 18 -11.98 -2.24 -2.12
C ALA A 18 -10.51 -1.86 -1.98
N THR A 19 -9.78 -2.51 -1.07
CA THR A 19 -8.35 -2.30 -0.89
C THR A 19 -7.59 -2.65 -2.17
N ALA A 20 -7.85 -3.83 -2.74
CA ALA A 20 -7.21 -4.26 -3.98
C ALA A 20 -7.52 -3.30 -5.14
N ALA A 21 -8.77 -2.89 -5.27
CA ALA A 21 -9.18 -1.96 -6.34
C ALA A 21 -8.44 -0.62 -6.24
N TYR A 22 -8.16 -0.13 -5.03
CA TYR A 22 -7.37 1.08 -4.84
C TYR A 22 -5.96 0.91 -5.41
N TYR A 23 -5.26 -0.16 -5.03
CA TYR A 23 -3.89 -0.40 -5.48
C TYR A 23 -3.82 -0.67 -6.99
N GLU A 24 -4.80 -1.33 -7.55
CA GLU A 24 -4.90 -1.52 -9.00
C GLU A 24 -5.07 -0.18 -9.71
N ARG A 25 -6.03 0.63 -9.26
CA ARG A 25 -6.36 1.90 -9.90
C ARG A 25 -5.24 2.93 -9.76
N MET A 26 -4.64 3.05 -8.58
CA MET A 26 -3.62 4.05 -8.32
C MET A 26 -2.27 3.67 -8.89
N PHE A 27 -1.84 2.42 -8.71
CA PHE A 27 -0.48 2.02 -8.99
C PHE A 27 -0.35 0.93 -10.06
N GLY A 28 -1.44 0.47 -10.63
CA GLY A 28 -1.40 -0.61 -11.63
C GLY A 28 -1.06 -1.96 -11.04
N ALA A 29 -1.35 -2.20 -9.76
CA ALA A 29 -1.12 -3.50 -9.13
C ALA A 29 -1.93 -4.59 -9.86
N GLU A 30 -1.32 -5.76 -10.00
CA GLU A 30 -2.01 -6.95 -10.50
C GLU A 30 -2.75 -7.63 -9.36
N ILE A 31 -4.05 -7.86 -9.54
CA ILE A 31 -4.87 -8.55 -8.53
C ILE A 31 -4.87 -10.03 -8.82
N ILE A 32 -4.53 -10.84 -7.82
CA ILE A 32 -4.52 -12.30 -7.91
C ILE A 32 -5.55 -12.84 -6.92
N ARG A 33 -6.59 -13.50 -7.45
CA ARG A 33 -7.63 -14.11 -6.64
C ARG A 33 -7.42 -15.61 -6.57
N SER A 34 -7.60 -16.17 -5.38
CA SER A 34 -7.47 -17.60 -5.15
C SER A 34 -8.41 -18.06 -4.04
N LEU A 35 -8.41 -19.35 -3.78
CA LEU A 35 -9.08 -19.94 -2.64
C LEU A 35 -8.03 -20.54 -1.72
N GLN A 36 -8.15 -20.25 -0.43
CA GLN A 36 -7.31 -20.82 0.60
C GLN A 36 -8.22 -21.49 1.62
N GLN A 37 -8.11 -22.82 1.73
CA GLN A 37 -9.01 -23.60 2.59
C GLN A 37 -10.49 -23.29 2.30
N GLY A 38 -10.83 -23.17 1.00
CA GLY A 38 -12.18 -22.88 0.53
C GLY A 38 -12.66 -21.44 0.69
N LYS A 39 -11.81 -20.54 1.21
CA LYS A 39 -12.14 -19.13 1.42
C LYS A 39 -11.48 -18.24 0.36
N PRO A 40 -12.18 -17.19 -0.11
CA PRO A 40 -11.58 -16.24 -1.04
C PRO A 40 -10.33 -15.58 -0.45
N ARG A 41 -9.32 -15.43 -1.27
CA ARG A 41 -8.09 -14.71 -0.93
C ARG A 41 -7.72 -13.78 -2.06
N ILE A 42 -7.26 -12.59 -1.71
CA ILE A 42 -6.78 -11.58 -2.66
C ILE A 42 -5.35 -11.23 -2.31
N ASP A 43 -4.47 -11.31 -3.32
CA ASP A 43 -3.09 -10.89 -3.24
C ASP A 43 -2.84 -9.87 -4.36
N LEU A 44 -1.81 -9.05 -4.18
CA LEU A 44 -1.38 -8.06 -5.16
C LEU A 44 0.07 -8.31 -5.55
N LYS A 45 0.38 -8.05 -6.82
CA LYS A 45 1.75 -7.87 -7.28
C LYS A 45 1.94 -6.42 -7.72
N LEU A 46 2.93 -5.76 -7.15
CA LEU A 46 3.18 -4.36 -7.40
C LEU A 46 4.69 -4.09 -7.39
N GLY A 47 5.23 -3.74 -8.57
CA GLY A 47 6.63 -3.36 -8.70
C GLY A 47 7.62 -4.42 -8.20
N GLY A 48 7.31 -5.70 -8.39
CA GLY A 48 8.14 -6.80 -7.90
C GLY A 48 7.86 -7.21 -6.45
N ALA A 49 7.00 -6.48 -5.74
CA ALA A 49 6.60 -6.82 -4.38
C ALA A 49 5.31 -7.63 -4.36
N ASN A 50 5.23 -8.55 -3.42
CA ASN A 50 3.99 -9.27 -3.11
C ASN A 50 3.32 -8.59 -1.92
N ILE A 51 2.04 -8.28 -2.06
CA ILE A 51 1.23 -7.69 -1.00
C ILE A 51 0.04 -8.62 -0.80
N PHE A 52 -0.01 -9.28 0.36
CA PHE A 52 -1.11 -10.16 0.71
C PHE A 52 -2.16 -9.38 1.47
N ILE A 53 -3.43 -9.68 1.24
CA ILE A 53 -4.54 -8.98 1.92
C ILE A 53 -5.33 -10.00 2.72
N MET A 54 -5.41 -9.78 4.03
CA MET A 54 -6.22 -10.60 4.94
C MET A 54 -7.54 -9.89 5.20
N ASP A 55 -8.63 -10.62 5.01
CA ASP A 55 -9.96 -10.14 5.39
C ASP A 55 -10.13 -10.21 6.91
N VAL A 56 -10.27 -9.06 7.53
CA VAL A 56 -10.50 -8.94 8.98
C VAL A 56 -11.89 -8.40 9.30
N SER A 57 -12.82 -8.43 8.34
CA SER A 57 -14.18 -7.93 8.54
C SER A 57 -14.92 -8.61 9.70
N GLN A 58 -14.56 -9.85 10.01
CA GLN A 58 -15.16 -10.63 11.09
C GLN A 58 -14.29 -10.71 12.34
N ASP A 59 -13.19 -9.98 12.39
CA ASP A 59 -12.28 -9.98 13.53
C ASP A 59 -12.50 -8.74 14.41
N ALA A 60 -13.21 -8.91 15.53
CA ALA A 60 -13.50 -7.81 16.45
C ALA A 60 -12.24 -7.22 17.12
N LYS A 61 -11.12 -7.92 17.06
CA LYS A 61 -9.84 -7.45 17.62
C LYS A 61 -9.05 -6.57 16.65
N ALA A 62 -9.40 -6.60 15.36
CA ALA A 62 -8.72 -5.78 14.37
C ALA A 62 -9.12 -4.31 14.55
N LYS A 63 -8.15 -3.48 14.84
CA LYS A 63 -8.33 -2.05 15.11
C LYS A 63 -7.83 -1.23 13.93
N VAL A 64 -8.38 -0.04 13.79
CA VAL A 64 -7.87 0.96 12.85
C VAL A 64 -6.44 1.33 13.26
N LEU A 65 -5.57 1.51 12.25
CA LEU A 65 -4.20 1.93 12.50
C LEU A 65 -4.19 3.27 13.26
N PRO A 66 -3.37 3.39 14.32
CA PRO A 66 -3.27 4.65 15.05
C PRO A 66 -2.71 5.77 14.17
N ASP A 67 -2.98 7.01 14.58
CA ASP A 67 -2.48 8.19 13.87
C ASP A 67 -0.96 8.21 13.83
N HIS A 68 -0.40 8.74 12.74
CA HIS A 68 1.04 8.94 12.62
C HIS A 68 1.49 10.15 13.46
N PRO A 69 2.71 10.12 14.04
CA PRO A 69 3.66 8.99 14.01
C PRO A 69 3.33 7.94 15.07
N HIS A 70 3.71 6.70 14.81
CA HIS A 70 3.63 5.60 15.76
C HIS A 70 4.88 4.74 15.65
N GLN A 71 5.13 3.88 16.64
CA GLN A 71 6.27 2.97 16.58
C GLN A 71 5.95 1.78 15.67
N GLY A 72 6.99 1.18 15.12
CA GLY A 72 6.89 0.05 14.21
C GLY A 72 6.96 0.45 12.75
N LEU A 73 6.35 -0.34 11.89
CA LEU A 73 6.32 -0.06 10.47
C LEU A 73 5.49 1.19 10.19
N ASP A 74 6.12 2.22 9.61
CA ASP A 74 5.47 3.49 9.33
C ASP A 74 4.84 3.54 7.93
N HIS A 75 5.60 3.15 6.92
CA HIS A 75 5.14 3.18 5.52
C HIS A 75 5.95 2.21 4.68
N PHE A 76 5.50 2.00 3.46
CA PHE A 76 6.32 1.39 2.42
C PHE A 76 6.45 2.35 1.24
N GLY A 77 7.49 2.18 0.44
CA GLY A 77 7.80 3.09 -0.64
C GLY A 77 7.76 2.44 -2.02
N LEU A 78 7.39 3.24 -3.00
CA LEU A 78 7.42 2.91 -4.42
C LEU A 78 8.30 3.91 -5.12
N THR A 79 9.10 3.47 -6.09
CA THR A 79 9.93 4.35 -6.90
C THR A 79 9.19 4.71 -8.18
N VAL A 80 9.20 5.99 -8.54
CA VAL A 80 8.64 6.47 -9.79
C VAL A 80 9.62 7.41 -10.48
N LYS A 81 9.43 7.59 -11.78
CA LYS A 81 10.08 8.65 -12.54
C LYS A 81 9.10 9.81 -12.68
N GLU A 82 9.63 11.05 -12.70
CA GLU A 82 8.82 12.26 -12.87
C GLU A 82 7.73 12.37 -11.79
N ILE A 83 8.16 12.41 -10.54
CA ILE A 83 7.26 12.36 -9.36
C ILE A 83 6.19 13.45 -9.40
N ASP A 84 6.52 14.66 -9.86
CA ASP A 84 5.54 15.75 -9.93
C ASP A 84 4.38 15.42 -10.86
N LYS A 85 4.68 14.85 -12.02
CA LYS A 85 3.67 14.40 -12.98
C LYS A 85 2.85 13.24 -12.41
N VAL A 86 3.52 12.26 -11.81
CA VAL A 86 2.85 11.09 -11.22
C VAL A 86 1.92 11.52 -10.09
N CYS A 87 2.36 12.42 -9.22
CA CYS A 87 1.51 12.93 -8.14
C CYS A 87 0.27 13.67 -8.67
N ALA A 88 0.42 14.45 -9.74
CA ALA A 88 -0.72 15.11 -10.38
C ALA A 88 -1.72 14.08 -10.93
N GLU A 89 -1.23 13.02 -11.57
CA GLU A 89 -2.07 11.94 -12.09
C GLU A 89 -2.79 11.19 -10.98
N LEU A 90 -2.10 10.88 -9.89
CA LEU A 90 -2.68 10.19 -8.72
C LEU A 90 -3.75 11.08 -8.07
N LYS A 91 -3.48 12.36 -7.90
CA LYS A 91 -4.43 13.31 -7.34
C LYS A 91 -5.69 13.40 -8.20
N ALA A 92 -5.54 13.41 -9.52
CA ALA A 92 -6.67 13.41 -10.46
C ALA A 92 -7.52 12.14 -10.34
N LYS A 93 -6.91 11.01 -9.92
CA LYS A 93 -7.62 9.76 -9.64
C LYS A 93 -8.26 9.72 -8.25
N GLY A 94 -8.08 10.76 -7.46
CA GLY A 94 -8.65 10.86 -6.11
C GLY A 94 -7.71 10.44 -4.98
N ALA A 95 -6.42 10.25 -5.24
CA ALA A 95 -5.46 9.96 -4.18
C ALA A 95 -5.33 11.14 -3.23
N VAL A 96 -5.19 10.84 -1.95
CA VAL A 96 -4.97 11.84 -0.90
C VAL A 96 -3.47 11.95 -0.66
N ILE A 97 -2.87 13.06 -1.06
CA ILE A 97 -1.46 13.34 -0.84
C ILE A 97 -1.33 14.07 0.49
N THR A 98 -0.61 13.45 1.42
CA THR A 98 -0.44 13.96 2.77
C THR A 98 0.81 14.83 2.92
N ARG A 99 1.79 14.65 2.02
CA ARG A 99 3.02 15.42 2.02
C ARG A 99 3.66 15.41 0.63
N GLY A 100 4.19 16.55 0.22
CA GLY A 100 4.93 16.69 -1.04
C GLY A 100 4.01 16.81 -2.28
N PRO A 101 4.54 16.66 -3.49
CA PRO A 101 5.96 16.33 -3.78
C PRO A 101 6.90 17.44 -3.35
N GLU A 102 8.03 17.04 -2.80
CA GLU A 102 9.04 17.98 -2.30
C GLU A 102 10.44 17.37 -2.38
N THR A 103 11.45 18.22 -2.30
CA THR A 103 12.84 17.76 -2.22
C THR A 103 13.19 17.48 -0.76
N ALA A 104 13.43 16.21 -0.42
CA ALA A 104 13.82 15.81 0.93
C ALA A 104 15.30 16.16 1.20
N ARG A 105 16.13 15.97 0.17
CA ARG A 105 17.55 16.30 0.15
C ARG A 105 17.99 16.38 -1.31
N PRO A 106 19.19 16.93 -1.61
CA PRO A 106 19.63 17.02 -3.01
C PRO A 106 19.53 15.70 -3.76
N GLY A 107 18.85 15.72 -4.93
CA GLY A 107 18.66 14.54 -5.78
C GLY A 107 17.58 13.58 -5.32
N VAL A 108 16.87 13.86 -4.22
CA VAL A 108 15.82 12.98 -3.69
C VAL A 108 14.53 13.75 -3.51
N ARG A 109 13.53 13.43 -4.34
CA ARG A 109 12.18 13.98 -4.22
C ARG A 109 11.24 12.92 -3.71
N ILE A 110 10.33 13.31 -2.82
CA ILE A 110 9.40 12.40 -2.15
C ILE A 110 7.99 12.97 -2.16
N ALA A 111 7.02 12.07 -2.00
CA ALA A 111 5.64 12.39 -1.68
C ALA A 111 5.06 11.25 -0.86
N PHE A 112 4.06 11.57 -0.04
CA PHE A 112 3.34 10.57 0.76
C PHE A 112 1.86 10.62 0.43
N LEU A 113 1.25 9.45 0.38
CA LEU A 113 -0.18 9.28 0.15
C LEU A 113 -0.80 8.50 1.32
N LEU A 114 -2.07 8.77 1.56
CA LEU A 114 -2.87 8.00 2.51
C LEU A 114 -3.66 6.95 1.73
N GLY A 115 -3.28 5.69 1.88
CA GLY A 115 -3.99 4.56 1.30
C GLY A 115 -5.14 4.05 2.17
N PRO A 116 -5.81 2.97 1.72
CA PRO A 116 -6.88 2.36 2.50
C PRO A 116 -6.41 1.96 3.91
N GLN A 117 -7.28 2.07 4.87
CA GLN A 117 -7.05 1.75 6.28
C GLN A 117 -5.90 2.55 6.92
N GLY A 118 -5.62 3.74 6.40
CA GLY A 118 -4.61 4.63 6.96
C GLY A 118 -3.18 4.24 6.64
N VAL A 119 -2.97 3.34 5.68
CA VAL A 119 -1.60 2.94 5.29
C VAL A 119 -0.92 4.11 4.57
N SER A 120 0.25 4.50 5.06
CA SER A 120 1.07 5.53 4.43
C SER A 120 1.92 4.93 3.32
N ILE A 121 1.95 5.59 2.16
CA ILE A 121 2.69 5.13 0.97
C ILE A 121 3.58 6.27 0.50
N GLU A 122 4.88 6.00 0.44
CA GLU A 122 5.87 6.95 -0.09
C GLU A 122 6.14 6.69 -1.56
#